data_18010523e78234e2bd9fbf1497a0f819
#
_entry.id   18010523e78234e2bd9fbf1497a0f819
#
_cell.length_a   1.000
_cell.length_b   1.000
_cell.length_c   1.000
_cell.angle_alpha   90.00
_cell.angle_beta   90.00
_cell.angle_gamma   90.00
#
_symmetry.space_group_name_H-M   'P 1'
#
loop_
_entity.id
_entity.type
_entity.pdbx_description
1 polymer ?
#
loop_
_entity_poly.entity_id
_entity_poly.type
_entity_poly.pdbx_seq_one_letter_code
_entity_poly.pdbx_strand_id
1 'polypeptide(L)'
;MPDALLRQLADASRPRLRPCDAVAALLVHEDGRYIMQLRDSKQGIFYPGHWGCFGGAVESGEDTVAAMRRELTEELEFTAGSLRRFTQFDFDFGALGHPKVYRLYYEVTVDDAAFRRFVLHEGADVRAFDGPGLLAGEKVTPYDAFAIWMHLYRREGK
;
A
#
# COMPACT_ATOMS: atom_id res chain seq x y z
N MET A 1 -8.94 -19.54 2.55
CA MET A 1 -8.67 -18.11 2.75
C MET A 1 -9.18 -17.20 1.62
N PRO A 2 -9.25 -17.59 0.35
CA PRO A 2 -9.90 -16.80 -0.70
C PRO A 2 -11.36 -16.48 -0.44
N ASP A 3 -12.08 -17.41 0.17
CA ASP A 3 -13.54 -17.37 0.40
C ASP A 3 -14.01 -16.19 1.29
N ALA A 4 -13.24 -15.80 2.30
CA ALA A 4 -13.66 -14.72 3.21
C ALA A 4 -13.58 -13.35 2.55
N LEU A 5 -12.55 -13.10 1.74
CA LEU A 5 -12.40 -11.86 0.99
C LEU A 5 -13.46 -11.77 -0.13
N LEU A 6 -13.69 -12.88 -0.84
CA LEU A 6 -14.70 -12.94 -1.90
C LEU A 6 -16.12 -12.71 -1.32
N ARG A 7 -16.43 -13.29 -0.16
CA ARG A 7 -17.69 -13.03 0.55
C ARG A 7 -17.81 -11.59 1.03
N GLN A 8 -16.70 -10.99 1.48
CA GLN A 8 -16.65 -9.59 1.90
C GLN A 8 -16.90 -8.63 0.74
N LEU A 9 -16.37 -8.95 -0.45
CA LEU A 9 -16.59 -8.17 -1.68
C LEU A 9 -18.01 -8.39 -2.25
N ALA A 10 -18.58 -9.58 -2.06
CA ALA A 10 -19.91 -9.95 -2.55
C ALA A 10 -21.06 -9.54 -1.62
N ASP A 11 -20.78 -9.18 -0.36
CA ASP A 11 -21.81 -8.79 0.60
C ASP A 11 -22.35 -7.39 0.31
N ALA A 12 -23.48 -7.34 -0.40
CA ALA A 12 -24.13 -6.09 -0.80
C ALA A 12 -24.69 -5.27 0.38
N SER A 13 -24.76 -5.84 1.60
CA SER A 13 -25.23 -5.14 2.81
C SER A 13 -24.14 -4.29 3.47
N ARG A 14 -22.87 -4.51 3.11
CA ARG A 14 -21.73 -3.71 3.61
C ARG A 14 -21.51 -2.47 2.76
N PRO A 15 -21.02 -1.35 3.37
CA PRO A 15 -20.58 -0.21 2.58
C PRO A 15 -19.63 -0.72 1.49
N ARG A 16 -19.99 -0.54 0.23
CA ARG A 16 -19.24 -1.04 -0.91
C ARG A 16 -17.84 -0.45 -0.87
N LEU A 17 -16.86 -1.26 -0.54
CA LEU A 17 -15.49 -1.01 -0.92
C LEU A 17 -15.50 -0.97 -2.45
N ARG A 18 -15.45 0.21 -3.01
CA ARG A 18 -15.34 0.36 -4.47
C ARG A 18 -13.90 0.08 -4.84
N PRO A 19 -13.60 -1.03 -5.54
CA PRO A 19 -12.29 -1.19 -6.14
C PRO A 19 -12.09 0.00 -7.08
N CYS A 20 -11.06 0.76 -6.85
CA CYS A 20 -10.66 1.87 -7.71
C CYS A 20 -9.20 1.72 -8.05
N ASP A 21 -8.79 2.31 -9.15
CA ASP A 21 -7.37 2.41 -9.47
C ASP A 21 -6.65 3.11 -8.32
N ALA A 22 -5.52 2.55 -7.92
CA ALA A 22 -4.81 2.99 -6.73
C ALA A 22 -3.30 3.05 -6.96
N VAL A 23 -2.66 3.91 -6.19
CA VAL A 23 -1.20 3.99 -6.08
C VAL A 23 -0.75 3.58 -4.69
N ALA A 24 0.44 3.01 -4.58
CA ALA A 24 1.04 2.62 -3.33
C ALA A 24 2.55 2.89 -3.33
N ALA A 25 3.09 3.30 -2.20
CA ALA A 25 4.51 3.55 -2.02
C ALA A 25 5.19 2.39 -1.30
N LEU A 26 6.17 1.77 -1.95
CA LEU A 26 7.20 1.01 -1.26
C LEU A 26 8.18 2.03 -0.67
N LEU A 27 7.92 2.49 0.56
CA LEU A 27 8.81 3.39 1.28
C LEU A 27 9.99 2.58 1.80
N VAL A 28 11.16 2.81 1.20
CA VAL A 28 12.40 2.12 1.56
C VAL A 28 13.31 3.09 2.29
N HIS A 29 13.53 2.83 3.58
CA HIS A 29 14.48 3.59 4.38
C HIS A 29 15.90 3.40 3.84
N GLU A 30 16.77 4.38 4.03
CA GLU A 30 18.16 4.36 3.53
C GLU A 30 18.97 3.14 4.00
N ASP A 31 18.61 2.53 5.14
CA ASP A 31 19.20 1.29 5.65
C ASP A 31 18.59 0.01 5.04
N GLY A 32 17.63 0.15 4.12
CA GLY A 32 16.98 -0.94 3.39
C GLY A 32 15.72 -1.49 4.03
N ARG A 33 15.30 -1.01 5.20
CA ARG A 33 14.02 -1.40 5.83
C ARG A 33 12.82 -0.82 5.07
N TYR A 34 11.68 -1.51 5.18
CA TYR A 34 10.41 -1.05 4.63
C TYR A 34 9.62 -0.30 5.70
N ILE A 35 9.15 0.91 5.36
CA ILE A 35 8.31 1.72 6.24
C ILE A 35 6.86 1.43 5.89
N MET A 36 6.11 0.93 6.86
CA MET A 36 4.74 0.44 6.70
C MET A 36 3.77 1.17 7.61
N GLN A 37 2.52 1.25 7.17
CA GLN A 37 1.39 1.75 7.92
C GLN A 37 0.63 0.59 8.57
N LEU A 38 0.35 0.68 9.87
CA LEU A 38 -0.66 -0.18 10.49
C LEU A 38 -2.05 0.37 10.17
N ARG A 39 -2.82 -0.39 9.39
CA ARG A 39 -4.17 0.02 8.98
C ARG A 39 -5.11 0.06 10.17
N ASP A 40 -5.97 1.06 10.21
CA ASP A 40 -6.99 1.19 11.26
C ASP A 40 -7.87 -0.05 11.37
N SER A 41 -8.38 -0.31 12.58
CA SER A 41 -9.34 -1.40 12.85
C SER A 41 -10.80 -0.94 12.68
N LYS A 42 -11.07 -0.06 11.71
CA LYS A 42 -12.41 0.47 11.43
C LYS A 42 -13.19 -0.42 10.46
N GLN A 43 -14.53 -0.41 10.58
CA GLN A 43 -15.39 -1.04 9.57
C GLN A 43 -15.22 -0.37 8.20
N GLY A 44 -15.29 -1.18 7.13
CA GLY A 44 -15.23 -0.70 5.76
C GLY A 44 -13.81 -0.56 5.19
N ILE A 45 -12.78 -0.82 5.99
CA ILE A 45 -11.38 -0.84 5.53
C ILE A 45 -10.99 -2.26 5.09
N PHE A 46 -10.26 -2.37 3.97
CA PHE A 46 -9.65 -3.63 3.56
C PHE A 46 -8.54 -4.02 4.56
N TYR A 47 -8.56 -5.27 5.01
CA TYR A 47 -7.54 -5.81 5.92
C TYR A 47 -7.27 -4.91 7.13
N PRO A 48 -8.27 -4.67 8.01
CA PRO A 48 -8.06 -3.87 9.22
C PRO A 48 -7.01 -4.51 10.13
N GLY A 49 -6.18 -3.69 10.77
CA GLY A 49 -5.13 -4.17 11.67
C GLY A 49 -3.97 -4.90 10.99
N HIS A 50 -3.85 -4.77 9.66
CA HIS A 50 -2.70 -5.28 8.90
C HIS A 50 -1.74 -4.15 8.56
N TRP A 51 -0.47 -4.49 8.42
CA TRP A 51 0.52 -3.60 7.85
C TRP A 51 0.31 -3.48 6.33
N GLY A 52 0.38 -2.26 5.82
CA GLY A 52 0.20 -1.98 4.40
C GLY A 52 1.11 -0.84 3.93
N CYS A 53 1.23 -0.69 2.63
CA CYS A 53 1.88 0.45 2.02
C CYS A 53 1.01 1.71 2.15
N PHE A 54 1.64 2.87 2.25
CA PHE A 54 0.97 4.16 2.11
C PHE A 54 0.47 4.36 0.69
N GLY A 55 -0.64 5.06 0.53
CA GLY A 55 -1.24 5.34 -0.77
C GLY A 55 -2.74 5.18 -0.77
N GLY A 56 -3.35 5.47 -1.90
CA GLY A 56 -4.81 5.45 -2.03
C GLY A 56 -5.29 5.54 -3.47
N ALA A 57 -6.54 5.95 -3.63
CA ALA A 57 -7.21 6.02 -4.91
C ALA A 57 -6.63 7.11 -5.80
N VAL A 58 -6.56 6.83 -7.10
CA VAL A 58 -6.32 7.85 -8.12
C VAL A 58 -7.61 8.61 -8.37
N GLU A 59 -7.59 9.93 -8.23
CA GLU A 59 -8.74 10.78 -8.45
C GLU A 59 -8.99 11.04 -9.94
N SER A 60 -10.22 11.42 -10.28
CA SER A 60 -10.59 11.71 -11.66
C SER A 60 -9.74 12.85 -12.24
N GLY A 61 -9.08 12.60 -13.36
CA GLY A 61 -8.21 13.56 -14.05
C GLY A 61 -6.81 13.69 -13.45
N GLU A 62 -6.50 12.94 -12.40
CA GLU A 62 -5.18 12.91 -11.76
C GLU A 62 -4.28 11.85 -12.41
N ASP A 63 -3.03 12.18 -12.66
CA ASP A 63 -2.05 11.16 -13.02
C ASP A 63 -1.52 10.42 -11.78
N THR A 64 -0.91 9.25 -11.98
CA THR A 64 -0.48 8.39 -10.88
C THR A 64 0.69 8.96 -10.07
N VAL A 65 1.52 9.81 -10.65
CA VAL A 65 2.60 10.51 -9.93
C VAL A 65 2.02 11.58 -9.02
N ALA A 66 1.07 12.36 -9.52
CA ALA A 66 0.35 13.36 -8.75
C ALA A 66 -0.42 12.71 -7.59
N ALA A 67 -1.15 11.61 -7.88
CA ALA A 67 -1.84 10.83 -6.85
C ALA A 67 -0.89 10.36 -5.75
N MET A 68 0.25 9.77 -6.11
CA MET A 68 1.22 9.27 -5.12
C MET A 68 1.79 10.40 -4.25
N ARG A 69 2.10 11.55 -4.86
CA ARG A 69 2.60 12.72 -4.10
C ARG A 69 1.54 13.27 -3.15
N ARG A 70 0.29 13.37 -3.61
CA ARG A 70 -0.84 13.82 -2.80
C ARG A 70 -1.02 12.91 -1.59
N GLU A 71 -1.12 11.59 -1.81
CA GLU A 71 -1.31 10.60 -0.74
C GLU A 71 -0.18 10.68 0.31
N LEU A 72 1.09 10.73 -0.11
CA LEU A 72 2.21 10.84 0.83
C LEU A 72 2.19 12.16 1.63
N THR A 73 1.72 13.24 1.02
CA THR A 73 1.56 14.51 1.72
C THR A 73 0.40 14.47 2.71
N GLU A 74 -0.74 13.91 2.31
CA GLU A 74 -1.94 13.81 3.15
C GLU A 74 -1.75 12.86 4.32
N GLU A 75 -1.13 11.70 4.10
CA GLU A 75 -0.96 10.67 5.13
C GLU A 75 0.23 10.91 6.07
N LEU A 76 1.32 11.55 5.59
CA LEU A 76 2.60 11.63 6.31
C LEU A 76 3.21 13.04 6.40
N GLU A 77 2.63 14.06 5.78
CA GLU A 77 3.28 15.36 5.53
C GLU A 77 4.64 15.21 4.82
N PHE A 78 4.77 14.18 4.00
CA PHE A 78 6.03 13.84 3.34
C PHE A 78 6.03 14.23 1.86
N THR A 79 7.00 15.07 1.47
CA THR A 79 7.26 15.42 0.08
C THR A 79 8.36 14.51 -0.48
N ALA A 80 7.98 13.53 -1.27
CA ALA A 80 8.91 12.60 -1.90
C ALA A 80 9.81 13.30 -2.92
N GLY A 81 11.11 13.08 -2.84
CA GLY A 81 12.09 13.60 -3.80
C GLY A 81 11.93 12.97 -5.17
N SER A 82 12.03 11.65 -5.26
CA SER A 82 11.83 10.87 -6.49
C SER A 82 10.83 9.76 -6.28
N LEU A 83 10.05 9.48 -7.32
CA LEU A 83 9.13 8.35 -7.39
C LEU A 83 9.60 7.45 -8.53
N ARG A 84 10.02 6.24 -8.23
CA ARG A 84 10.45 5.27 -9.23
C ARG A 84 9.37 4.20 -9.39
N ARG A 85 8.73 4.16 -10.55
CA ARG A 85 7.77 3.10 -10.85
C ARG A 85 8.43 1.73 -10.68
N PHE A 86 7.80 0.86 -9.89
CA PHE A 86 8.31 -0.48 -9.61
C PHE A 86 7.50 -1.55 -10.32
N THR A 87 6.22 -1.70 -9.99
CA THR A 87 5.36 -2.73 -10.57
C THR A 87 3.90 -2.30 -10.55
N GLN A 88 3.09 -3.05 -11.28
CA GLN A 88 1.63 -2.86 -11.34
C GLN A 88 0.96 -4.22 -11.30
N PHE A 89 -0.12 -4.31 -10.52
CA PHE A 89 -1.01 -5.46 -10.55
C PHE A 89 -2.38 -5.04 -11.09
N ASP A 90 -2.88 -5.84 -12.02
CA ASP A 90 -4.25 -5.74 -12.50
C ASP A 90 -5.11 -6.78 -11.79
N PHE A 91 -6.15 -6.32 -11.10
CA PHE A 91 -7.12 -7.20 -10.45
C PHE A 91 -8.38 -7.24 -11.29
N ASP A 92 -8.73 -8.42 -11.79
CA ASP A 92 -9.98 -8.64 -12.52
C ASP A 92 -11.04 -9.21 -11.56
N PHE A 93 -11.97 -8.36 -11.20
CA PHE A 93 -13.11 -8.71 -10.35
C PHE A 93 -14.40 -8.94 -11.18
N GLY A 94 -14.29 -9.12 -12.50
CA GLY A 94 -15.43 -9.30 -13.41
C GLY A 94 -16.35 -10.44 -12.99
N ALA A 95 -15.80 -11.57 -12.53
CA ALA A 95 -16.58 -12.70 -11.99
C ALA A 95 -17.41 -12.36 -10.74
N LEU A 96 -17.09 -11.26 -10.05
CA LEU A 96 -17.78 -10.74 -8.88
C LEU A 96 -18.68 -9.55 -9.19
N GLY A 97 -18.84 -9.20 -10.48
CA GLY A 97 -19.64 -8.05 -10.92
C GLY A 97 -18.98 -6.69 -10.65
N HIS A 98 -17.67 -6.65 -10.45
CA HIS A 98 -16.90 -5.41 -10.23
C HIS A 98 -15.99 -5.09 -11.43
N PRO A 99 -15.65 -3.81 -11.64
CA PRO A 99 -14.72 -3.44 -12.71
C PRO A 99 -13.31 -3.97 -12.42
N LYS A 100 -12.53 -4.13 -13.48
CA LYS A 100 -11.09 -4.35 -13.39
C LYS A 100 -10.44 -3.08 -12.84
N VAL A 101 -9.52 -3.26 -11.89
CA VAL A 101 -8.76 -2.18 -11.26
C VAL A 101 -7.28 -2.49 -11.29
N TYR A 102 -6.44 -1.47 -11.28
CA TYR A 102 -5.01 -1.64 -11.11
C TYR A 102 -4.51 -1.02 -9.81
N ARG A 103 -3.39 -1.53 -9.32
CA ARG A 103 -2.64 -0.95 -8.21
C ARG A 103 -1.19 -0.79 -8.64
N LEU A 104 -0.75 0.45 -8.72
CA LEU A 104 0.59 0.82 -9.18
C LEU A 104 1.48 1.13 -7.98
N TYR A 105 2.64 0.47 -7.92
CA TYR A 105 3.63 0.64 -6.86
C TYR A 105 4.78 1.52 -7.32
N TYR A 106 5.10 2.51 -6.50
CA TYR A 106 6.31 3.33 -6.62
C TYR A 106 7.30 2.98 -5.51
N GLU A 107 8.57 2.86 -5.85
CA GLU A 107 9.66 2.82 -4.88
C GLU A 107 10.03 4.25 -4.53
N VAL A 108 10.11 4.53 -3.24
CA VAL A 108 10.44 5.85 -2.68
C VAL A 108 11.48 5.67 -1.59
N THR A 109 12.65 6.26 -1.78
CA THR A 109 13.70 6.26 -0.76
C THR A 109 13.41 7.31 0.30
N VAL A 110 13.57 6.93 1.57
CA VAL A 110 13.35 7.79 2.74
C VAL A 110 14.62 7.78 3.58
N ASP A 111 15.21 8.94 3.83
CA ASP A 111 16.31 9.07 4.79
C ASP A 111 15.81 9.13 6.24
N ASP A 112 16.72 8.92 7.19
CA ASP A 112 16.39 8.93 8.62
C ASP A 112 15.80 10.29 9.07
N ALA A 113 16.29 11.39 8.52
CA ALA A 113 15.80 12.72 8.86
C ALA A 113 14.35 12.95 8.39
N ALA A 114 13.99 12.45 7.20
CA ALA A 114 12.62 12.49 6.69
C ALA A 114 11.71 11.58 7.50
N PHE A 115 12.14 10.34 7.79
CA PHE A 115 11.35 9.39 8.58
C PHE A 115 11.00 9.93 9.97
N ARG A 116 11.93 10.58 10.64
CA ARG A 116 11.68 11.22 11.96
C ARG A 116 10.70 12.39 11.92
N ARG A 117 10.48 12.98 10.75
CA ARG A 117 9.53 14.10 10.56
C ARG A 117 8.14 13.65 10.11
N PHE A 118 7.92 12.36 9.90
CA PHE A 118 6.59 11.88 9.51
C PHE A 118 5.55 12.24 10.54
N VAL A 119 4.44 12.80 10.06
CA VAL A 119 3.25 13.07 10.85
C VAL A 119 2.14 12.16 10.33
N LEU A 120 1.80 11.13 11.10
CA LEU A 120 0.81 10.15 10.70
C LEU A 120 -0.61 10.72 10.85
N HIS A 121 -1.31 10.88 9.73
CA HIS A 121 -2.70 11.34 9.68
C HIS A 121 -3.70 10.23 9.45
N GLU A 122 -3.28 9.12 8.85
CA GLU A 122 -4.11 7.94 8.60
C GLU A 122 -3.40 6.68 9.09
N GLY A 123 -4.20 5.73 9.63
CA GLY A 123 -3.67 4.51 10.23
C GLY A 123 -3.36 4.66 11.72
N ALA A 124 -3.06 3.53 12.36
CA ALA A 124 -2.86 3.44 13.80
C ALA A 124 -1.38 3.55 14.22
N ASP A 125 -0.45 3.23 13.33
CA ASP A 125 1.00 3.24 13.60
C ASP A 125 1.81 3.29 12.31
N VAL A 126 3.08 3.70 12.41
CA VAL A 126 4.07 3.67 11.34
C VAL A 126 5.38 3.09 11.86
N ARG A 127 5.93 2.07 11.19
CA ARG A 127 7.20 1.42 11.57
C ARG A 127 8.02 1.04 10.38
N ALA A 128 9.33 0.94 10.62
CA ALA A 128 10.29 0.39 9.68
C ALA A 128 10.63 -1.06 10.05
N PHE A 129 10.57 -1.96 9.09
CA PHE A 129 10.81 -3.40 9.24
C PHE A 129 11.88 -3.89 8.30
N ASP A 130 12.67 -4.84 8.72
CA ASP A 130 13.41 -5.65 7.76
C ASP A 130 12.43 -6.48 6.91
N GLY A 131 12.71 -6.64 5.63
CA GLY A 131 11.74 -7.24 4.70
C GLY A 131 11.40 -8.70 5.02
N PRO A 132 12.39 -9.58 5.23
CA PRO A 132 12.12 -10.98 5.61
C PRO A 132 11.34 -11.09 6.91
N GLY A 133 11.70 -10.33 7.94
CA GLY A 133 11.00 -10.32 9.22
C GLY A 133 9.56 -9.84 9.12
N LEU A 134 9.33 -8.80 8.31
CA LEU A 134 7.98 -8.30 8.01
C LEU A 134 7.09 -9.39 7.40
N LEU A 135 7.60 -10.06 6.35
CA LEU A 135 6.82 -11.09 5.63
C LEU A 135 6.61 -12.38 6.42
N ALA A 136 7.53 -12.71 7.33
CA ALA A 136 7.46 -13.94 8.14
C ALA A 136 6.67 -13.75 9.45
N GLY A 137 6.70 -12.56 10.05
CA GLY A 137 6.24 -12.33 11.43
C GLY A 137 5.01 -11.44 11.56
N GLU A 138 4.70 -10.61 10.57
CA GLU A 138 3.65 -9.61 10.68
C GLU A 138 2.43 -9.93 9.78
N LYS A 139 1.29 -9.39 10.16
CA LYS A 139 0.09 -9.43 9.31
C LYS A 139 0.20 -8.32 8.27
N VAL A 140 0.61 -8.65 7.07
CA VAL A 140 0.70 -7.72 5.94
C VAL A 140 -0.49 -7.92 5.00
N THR A 141 -0.99 -6.84 4.39
CA THR A 141 -2.01 -6.99 3.34
C THR A 141 -1.45 -7.85 2.20
N PRO A 142 -2.21 -8.83 1.67
CA PRO A 142 -1.66 -9.81 0.72
C PRO A 142 -1.06 -9.19 -0.54
N TYR A 143 -1.68 -8.16 -1.08
CA TYR A 143 -1.20 -7.48 -2.28
C TYR A 143 0.09 -6.69 -2.02
N ASP A 144 0.23 -6.06 -0.85
CA ASP A 144 1.46 -5.35 -0.47
C ASP A 144 2.57 -6.34 -0.09
N ALA A 145 2.23 -7.45 0.58
CA ALA A 145 3.17 -8.53 0.88
C ALA A 145 3.79 -9.09 -0.41
N PHE A 146 2.99 -9.29 -1.45
CA PHE A 146 3.50 -9.77 -2.73
C PHE A 146 4.41 -8.74 -3.41
N ALA A 147 4.06 -7.45 -3.38
CA ALA A 147 4.90 -6.39 -3.92
C ALA A 147 6.25 -6.28 -3.19
N ILE A 148 6.23 -6.38 -1.86
CA ILE A 148 7.45 -6.38 -1.03
C ILE A 148 8.32 -7.60 -1.33
N TRP A 149 7.72 -8.79 -1.43
CA TRP A 149 8.43 -10.02 -1.80
C TRP A 149 9.15 -9.88 -3.14
N MET A 150 8.46 -9.38 -4.18
CA MET A 150 9.06 -9.14 -5.49
C MET A 150 10.20 -8.12 -5.42
N HIS A 151 10.04 -7.08 -4.62
CA HIS A 151 11.05 -6.03 -4.47
C HIS A 151 12.31 -6.56 -3.77
N LEU A 152 12.15 -7.37 -2.72
CA LEU A 152 13.25 -8.07 -2.03
C LEU A 152 14.01 -8.97 -2.99
N TYR A 153 13.29 -9.86 -3.70
CA TYR A 153 13.89 -10.78 -4.67
C TYR A 153 14.71 -10.06 -5.75
N ARG A 154 14.22 -8.91 -6.24
CA ARG A 154 14.96 -8.09 -7.19
C ARG A 154 16.25 -7.50 -6.62
N ARG A 155 16.26 -7.18 -5.33
CA ARG A 155 17.45 -6.62 -4.64
C ARG A 155 18.50 -7.67 -4.36
N GLU A 156 18.10 -8.90 -4.04
CA GLU A 156 19.00 -10.02 -3.76
C GLU A 156 19.66 -10.57 -5.04
N GLY A 157 19.03 -10.39 -6.18
CA GLY A 157 19.53 -10.83 -7.49
C GLY A 157 20.54 -9.89 -8.17
N LYS A 158 21.03 -8.87 -7.47
CA LYS A 158 22.12 -7.98 -7.88
C LYS A 158 23.33 -8.21 -7.01
#